data_2d192b9f2380828713bad474dbbc25f9
#
_entry.id   2d192b9f2380828713bad474dbbc25f9
#
_cell.length_a   1.000
_cell.length_b   1.000
_cell.length_c   1.000
_cell.angle_alpha   90.00
_cell.angle_beta   90.00
_cell.angle_gamma   90.00
#
_symmetry.space_group_name_H-M   'P 1'
#
loop_
_entity.id
_entity.type
_entity.pdbx_description
1 polymer ?
#
loop_
_entity_poly.entity_id
_entity_poly.type
_entity_poly.pdbx_seq_one_letter_code
_entity_poly.pdbx_strand_id
1 'polypeptide(L)'
;MKPLKLTMEAFGPYAKTTVLDFAALHGKPLVLIHGPTGGGKTAILDAMCFGLFGRTSGDERQGSDLRSDMADDGTLTRVTFDFLHGERMLLSLIHI
;
A
#
# COMPACT_ATOMS: atom_id res chain seq x y z
N MET A 1 5.26 13.80 -6.53
CA MET A 1 5.47 12.72 -5.55
C MET A 1 6.07 11.51 -6.24
N LYS A 2 7.03 10.86 -5.60
CA LYS A 2 7.70 9.68 -6.17
C LYS A 2 7.72 8.58 -5.13
N PRO A 3 7.05 7.43 -5.37
CA PRO A 3 7.07 6.34 -4.41
C PRO A 3 8.47 5.72 -4.31
N LEU A 4 8.88 5.41 -3.08
CA LEU A 4 10.15 4.76 -2.79
C LEU A 4 9.94 3.33 -2.31
N LYS A 5 9.05 3.13 -1.35
CA LYS A 5 8.81 1.83 -0.74
C LYS A 5 7.42 1.78 -0.15
N LEU A 6 6.74 0.67 -0.33
CA LEU A 6 5.43 0.41 0.25
C LEU A 6 5.50 -0.89 1.03
N THR A 7 5.12 -0.85 2.30
CA THR A 7 5.03 -2.03 3.14
C THR A 7 3.58 -2.23 3.57
N MET A 8 3.04 -3.40 3.31
CA MET A 8 1.67 -3.77 3.68
C MET A 8 1.71 -4.95 4.63
N GLU A 9 0.97 -4.87 5.73
CA GLU A 9 0.87 -5.92 6.72
C GLU A 9 -0.59 -6.24 6.99
N ALA A 10 -0.98 -7.48 6.76
CA ALA A 10 -2.36 -7.94 6.93
C ALA A 10 -3.37 -7.07 6.17
N PHE A 11 -3.03 -6.70 4.93
CA PHE A 11 -3.79 -5.75 4.12
C PHE A 11 -4.28 -6.42 2.83
N GLY A 12 -5.58 -6.38 2.57
CA GLY A 12 -6.19 -6.97 1.39
C GLY A 12 -5.82 -8.44 1.23
N PRO A 13 -5.30 -8.87 0.07
CA PRO A 13 -4.86 -10.25 -0.14
C PRO A 13 -3.50 -10.56 0.50
N TYR A 14 -2.84 -9.56 1.09
CA TYR A 14 -1.52 -9.71 1.68
C TYR A 14 -1.64 -10.00 3.17
N ALA A 15 -1.71 -11.29 3.52
CA ALA A 15 -1.90 -11.73 4.91
C ALA A 15 -0.68 -11.46 5.79
N LYS A 16 0.51 -11.50 5.20
CA LYS A 16 1.79 -11.27 5.88
C LYS A 16 2.38 -9.94 5.44
N THR A 17 3.55 -9.63 5.99
CA THR A 17 4.29 -8.43 5.58
C THR A 17 4.73 -8.57 4.12
N THR A 18 4.32 -7.63 3.29
CA THR A 18 4.69 -7.55 1.88
C THR A 18 5.34 -6.21 1.62
N VAL A 19 6.52 -6.22 1.03
CA VAL A 19 7.29 -5.01 0.73
C VAL A 19 7.44 -4.84 -0.76
N LEU A 20 7.08 -3.67 -1.27
CA LEU A 20 7.33 -3.26 -2.64
C LEU A 20 8.39 -2.18 -2.63
N ASP A 21 9.55 -2.46 -3.20
CA ASP A 21 10.64 -1.49 -3.33
C ASP A 21 10.63 -0.95 -4.75
N PHE A 22 10.40 0.34 -4.87
CA PHE A 22 10.31 1.01 -6.17
C PHE A 22 11.66 1.54 -6.66
N ALA A 23 12.76 1.20 -6.01
CA ALA A 23 14.09 1.68 -6.39
C ALA A 23 14.44 1.33 -7.84
N ALA A 24 14.07 0.13 -8.29
CA ALA A 24 14.31 -0.33 -9.66
C ALA A 24 13.53 0.48 -10.71
N LEU A 25 12.52 1.25 -10.27
CA LEU A 25 11.66 2.04 -11.15
C LEU A 25 12.04 3.52 -11.15
N HIS A 26 13.08 3.89 -10.44
CA HIS A 26 13.55 5.27 -10.41
C HIS A 26 13.97 5.71 -11.81
N GLY A 27 13.56 6.91 -12.20
CA GLY A 27 13.81 7.44 -13.54
C GLY A 27 12.82 6.97 -14.59
N LYS A 28 11.87 6.10 -14.24
CA LYS A 28 10.84 5.66 -15.16
C LYS A 28 9.61 6.59 -15.07
N PRO A 29 9.18 7.20 -16.18
CA PRO A 29 8.02 8.11 -16.15
C PRO A 29 6.67 7.39 -16.00
N LEU A 30 6.61 6.13 -16.41
CA LEU A 30 5.41 5.31 -16.35
C LEU A 30 5.75 3.93 -15.82
N VAL A 31 4.84 3.40 -14.98
CA VAL A 31 4.94 2.06 -14.42
C VAL A 31 3.62 1.35 -14.64
N LEU A 32 3.67 0.13 -15.15
CA LEU A 32 2.50 -0.71 -15.35
C LEU A 32 2.46 -1.79 -14.27
N ILE A 33 1.34 -1.84 -13.55
CA ILE A 33 1.05 -2.94 -12.62
C ILE A 33 0.02 -3.84 -13.30
N HIS A 34 0.40 -5.08 -13.58
CA HIS A 34 -0.48 -6.02 -14.25
C HIS A 34 -0.47 -7.37 -13.54
N GLY A 35 -1.49 -8.17 -13.79
CA GLY A 35 -1.64 -9.47 -13.21
C GLY A 35 -3.07 -9.96 -13.32
N PRO A 36 -3.38 -11.17 -12.85
CA PRO A 36 -4.74 -11.70 -12.90
C PRO A 36 -5.68 -10.91 -11.99
N THR A 37 -6.97 -10.96 -12.30
CA THR A 37 -8.01 -10.42 -11.44
C THR A 37 -7.92 -11.09 -10.06
N GLY A 38 -7.98 -10.27 -9.01
CA GLY A 38 -7.84 -10.78 -7.63
C GLY A 38 -6.40 -10.98 -7.19
N GLY A 39 -5.40 -10.61 -8.01
CA GLY A 39 -3.98 -10.74 -7.68
C GLY A 39 -3.42 -9.64 -6.78
N GLY A 40 -4.27 -8.70 -6.33
CA GLY A 40 -3.84 -7.66 -5.40
C GLY A 40 -3.44 -6.33 -6.03
N LYS A 41 -3.68 -6.15 -7.34
CA LYS A 41 -3.31 -4.90 -8.03
C LYS A 41 -4.00 -3.67 -7.42
N THR A 42 -5.30 -3.76 -7.21
CA THR A 42 -6.08 -2.68 -6.62
C THR A 42 -5.66 -2.42 -5.17
N ALA A 43 -5.32 -3.48 -4.44
CA ALA A 43 -4.87 -3.34 -3.05
C ALA A 43 -3.58 -2.50 -2.95
N ILE A 44 -2.68 -2.59 -3.92
CA ILE A 44 -1.46 -1.78 -3.94
C ILE A 44 -1.81 -0.29 -4.02
N LEU A 45 -2.72 0.08 -4.93
CA LEU A 45 -3.16 1.46 -5.08
C LEU A 45 -3.94 1.94 -3.85
N ASP A 46 -4.80 1.09 -3.30
CA ASP A 46 -5.53 1.38 -2.07
C ASP A 46 -4.57 1.61 -0.90
N ALA A 47 -3.51 0.80 -0.80
CA ALA A 47 -2.51 0.96 0.27
C ALA A 47 -1.78 2.30 0.15
N MET A 48 -1.42 2.72 -1.06
CA MET A 48 -0.80 4.02 -1.28
C MET A 48 -1.74 5.16 -0.90
N CYS A 49 -3.00 5.11 -1.35
CA CYS A 49 -4.00 6.10 -0.99
C CYS A 49 -4.23 6.14 0.51
N PHE A 50 -4.29 4.97 1.14
CA PHE A 50 -4.49 4.88 2.58
C PHE A 50 -3.30 5.49 3.34
N GLY A 51 -2.07 5.24 2.87
CA GLY A 51 -0.87 5.82 3.45
C GLY A 51 -0.80 7.34 3.31
N LEU A 52 -1.37 7.90 2.24
CA LEU A 52 -1.34 9.33 2.00
C LEU A 52 -2.50 10.07 2.67
N PHE A 53 -3.70 9.49 2.67
CA PHE A 53 -4.92 10.21 3.04
C PHE A 53 -5.69 9.58 4.19
N GLY A 54 -5.30 8.39 4.67
CA GLY A 54 -6.04 7.68 5.71
C GLY A 54 -7.34 7.05 5.21
N ARG A 55 -7.56 7.00 3.90
CA ARG A 55 -8.73 6.40 3.27
C ARG A 55 -8.39 5.94 1.86
N THR A 56 -9.21 5.07 1.29
CA THR A 56 -9.03 4.61 -0.08
C THR A 56 -9.62 5.62 -1.08
N SER A 57 -9.32 5.41 -2.37
CA SER A 57 -9.80 6.28 -3.45
C SER A 57 -11.32 6.23 -3.64
N GLY A 58 -11.96 5.13 -3.17
CA GLY A 58 -13.42 5.00 -3.20
C GLY A 58 -13.99 5.13 -1.79
N ASP A 59 -15.19 5.71 -1.67
CA ASP A 59 -15.84 5.86 -0.36
C ASP A 59 -16.48 4.56 0.15
N GLU A 60 -16.41 3.49 -0.63
CA GLU A 60 -17.08 2.22 -0.34
C GLU A 60 -16.34 1.34 0.66
N ARG A 61 -15.03 1.56 0.83
CA ARG A 61 -14.20 0.75 1.73
C ARG A 61 -13.77 1.55 2.94
N GLN A 62 -14.02 0.96 4.10
CA GLN A 62 -13.54 1.48 5.38
C GLN A 62 -12.26 0.77 5.80
N GLY A 63 -11.54 1.32 6.77
CA GLY A 63 -10.29 0.73 7.25
C GLY A 63 -10.42 -0.74 7.62
N SER A 64 -11.51 -1.10 8.31
CA SER A 64 -11.76 -2.49 8.71
C SER A 64 -11.94 -3.44 7.52
N ASP A 65 -12.44 -2.93 6.39
CA ASP A 65 -12.66 -3.73 5.18
C ASP A 65 -11.35 -4.03 4.44
N LEU A 66 -10.30 -3.28 4.74
CA LEU A 66 -8.99 -3.43 4.11
C LEU A 66 -8.13 -4.49 4.78
N ARG A 67 -8.51 -4.92 5.99
CA ARG A 67 -7.79 -5.98 6.68
C ARG A 67 -7.89 -7.28 5.91
N SER A 68 -6.79 -8.02 5.83
CA SER A 68 -6.77 -9.34 5.19
C SER A 68 -7.58 -10.35 6.00
N ASP A 69 -8.51 -11.02 5.33
CA ASP A 69 -9.28 -12.11 5.93
C ASP A 69 -8.42 -13.33 6.23
N MET A 70 -7.25 -13.41 5.62
CA MET A 70 -6.31 -14.52 5.78
C MET A 70 -5.25 -14.26 6.86
N ALA A 71 -5.26 -13.08 7.47
CA ALA A 71 -4.30 -12.73 8.50
C ALA A 71 -4.68 -13.33 9.84
N ASP A 72 -3.67 -13.67 10.65
CA ASP A 72 -3.87 -14.13 12.02
C ASP A 72 -4.49 -13.03 12.87
N ASP A 73 -5.32 -13.41 13.85
CA ASP A 73 -6.05 -12.46 14.69
C ASP A 73 -5.13 -11.49 15.45
N GLY A 74 -3.92 -11.92 15.79
CA GLY A 74 -2.96 -11.09 16.50
C GLY A 74 -2.15 -10.16 15.62
N THR A 75 -2.29 -10.24 14.29
CA THR A 75 -1.53 -9.42 13.36
C THR A 75 -2.25 -8.09 13.11
N LEU A 76 -1.56 -6.99 13.35
CA LEU A 76 -2.11 -5.67 13.08
C LEU A 76 -2.08 -5.36 11.59
N THR A 77 -3.14 -4.73 11.10
CA THR A 77 -3.19 -4.22 9.74
C THR A 77 -2.47 -2.88 9.70
N ARG A 78 -1.44 -2.78 8.88
CA ARG A 78 -0.60 -1.60 8.82
C ARG A 78 -0.10 -1.34 7.41
N VAL A 79 -0.06 -0.06 7.03
CA VAL A 79 0.55 0.40 5.79
C VAL A 79 1.66 1.37 6.15
N THR A 80 2.84 1.16 5.60
CA THR A 80 3.96 2.09 5.70
C THR A 80 4.35 2.50 4.29
N PHE A 81 4.35 3.79 4.01
CA PHE A 81 4.63 4.32 2.68
C PHE A 81 5.74 5.38 2.74
N ASP A 82 6.86 5.06 2.10
CA ASP A 82 7.99 5.97 1.95
C ASP A 82 7.92 6.60 0.57
N PHE A 83 8.01 7.91 0.49
CA PHE A 83 7.93 8.62 -0.78
C PHE A 83 8.72 9.94 -0.76
N LEU A 84 9.04 10.44 -1.95
CA LEU A 84 9.63 11.76 -2.12
C LEU A 84 8.54 12.76 -2.49
N HIS A 85 8.58 13.91 -1.84
CA HIS A 85 7.78 15.06 -2.23
C HIS A 85 8.72 16.25 -2.44
N GLY A 86 9.00 16.56 -3.70
CA GLY A 86 10.07 17.46 -4.03
C GLY A 86 11.42 16.84 -3.65
N GLU A 87 12.18 17.50 -2.79
CA GLU A 87 13.46 16.99 -2.29
C GLU A 87 13.36 16.33 -0.93
N ARG A 88 12.13 16.22 -0.38
CA ARG A 88 11.91 15.65 0.96
C ARG A 88 11.53 14.19 0.88
N MET A 89 12.21 13.38 1.69
CA MET A 89 11.80 12.00 1.96
C MET A 89 10.80 12.03 3.10
N LEU A 90 9.63 11.45 2.86
CA LEU A 90 8.56 11.37 3.85
C LEU A 90 8.18 9.92 4.08
N LEU A 91 7.79 9.63 5.32
CA LEU A 91 7.30 8.31 5.70
C LEU A 91 5.94 8.48 6.37
N SER A 92 4.96 7.75 5.86
CA SER A 92 3.65 7.65 6.48
C SER A 92 3.46 6.24 7.02
N LEU A 93 2.95 6.13 8.23
CA LEU A 93 2.63 4.85 8.86
C LEU A 93 1.22 4.95 9.44
N ILE A 94 0.33 4.08 8.96
CA ILE A 94 -1.06 4.07 9.38
C ILE A 94 -1.45 2.67 9.82
N HIS A 95 -2.07 2.58 11.00
CA HIS A 95 -2.68 1.35 11.51
C HIS A 95 -4.18 1.38 11.25
N ILE A 96 -4.73 0.23 11.03
CA ILE A 96 -6.16 0.04 10.92
C ILE A 96 -6.67 -0.72 12.14
#